data_64265e9c6cee73a4ee147e4807a8f440
#
_entry.id   64265e9c6cee73a4ee147e4807a8f440
#
_cell.length_a   1.000
_cell.length_b   1.000
_cell.length_c   1.000
_cell.angle_alpha   90.00
_cell.angle_beta   90.00
_cell.angle_gamma   90.00
#
_symmetry.space_group_name_H-M   'P 1'
#
loop_
_entity.id
_entity.type
_entity.pdbx_description
1 polymer ?
#
loop_
_entity_poly.entity_id
_entity_poly.type
_entity_poly.pdbx_seq_one_letter_code
_entity_poly.pdbx_strand_id
1 'polypeptide(L)'
;MNFTRTRRLSFGVGLISLLSGSPLLADEELSLSFLDKNDFYLSSAGFKVQLANGPKGEKALHALPPHRFVIHTANGVSRYLFADPKRCICIFVGSKDNYLSYRSILSQPLGAAPNDVEADYKTNALTMLNAPMGGKDIYDPDSLSEFLQDYY
;
A
#
# COMPACT_ATOMS: atom_id res chain seq x y z
N MET A 1 70.86 -44.70 8.43
CA MET A 1 70.57 -43.27 8.20
C MET A 1 69.39 -43.16 7.20
N ASN A 2 68.15 -43.10 7.68
CA ASN A 2 66.97 -43.03 6.83
C ASN A 2 66.14 -41.85 7.28
N PHE A 3 66.15 -40.84 6.44
CA PHE A 3 65.29 -39.62 6.64
C PHE A 3 63.95 -39.91 6.02
N THR A 4 62.89 -40.03 6.83
CA THR A 4 61.49 -40.12 6.43
C THR A 4 60.92 -38.74 6.41
N ARG A 5 60.61 -38.25 5.22
CA ARG A 5 60.03 -36.94 4.94
C ARG A 5 58.52 -37.07 4.99
N THR A 6 57.89 -36.61 6.08
CA THR A 6 56.44 -36.56 6.25
C THR A 6 55.86 -35.37 5.50
N ARG A 7 55.08 -35.62 4.46
CA ARG A 7 54.27 -34.62 3.73
C ARG A 7 53.00 -34.34 4.55
N ARG A 8 52.86 -33.12 5.01
CA ARG A 8 51.58 -32.61 5.59
C ARG A 8 50.67 -32.18 4.45
N LEU A 9 49.55 -32.89 4.28
CA LEU A 9 48.43 -32.46 3.44
C LEU A 9 47.60 -31.43 4.24
N SER A 10 47.62 -30.18 3.77
CA SER A 10 46.69 -29.14 4.27
C SER A 10 45.37 -29.31 3.54
N PHE A 11 44.34 -29.73 4.28
CA PHE A 11 42.96 -29.65 3.83
C PHE A 11 42.47 -28.22 4.00
N GLY A 12 42.32 -27.51 2.88
CA GLY A 12 41.62 -26.21 2.85
C GLY A 12 40.13 -26.44 2.98
N VAL A 13 39.56 -26.03 4.12
CA VAL A 13 38.12 -25.97 4.31
C VAL A 13 37.64 -24.71 3.60
N GLY A 14 37.04 -24.89 2.42
CA GLY A 14 36.36 -23.82 1.69
C GLY A 14 35.06 -23.45 2.41
N LEU A 15 35.02 -22.27 3.01
CA LEU A 15 33.83 -21.70 3.60
C LEU A 15 32.91 -21.19 2.48
N ILE A 16 31.91 -21.99 2.11
CA ILE A 16 30.87 -21.56 1.18
C ILE A 16 29.90 -20.67 1.96
N SER A 17 30.07 -19.35 1.83
CA SER A 17 29.11 -18.37 2.33
C SER A 17 27.87 -18.39 1.44
N LEU A 18 26.82 -19.08 1.86
CA LEU A 18 25.49 -18.98 1.28
C LEU A 18 24.92 -17.58 1.62
N LEU A 19 25.04 -16.64 0.68
CA LEU A 19 24.28 -15.39 0.69
C LEU A 19 22.81 -15.75 0.47
N SER A 20 22.09 -15.94 1.57
CA SER A 20 20.63 -15.98 1.56
C SER A 20 20.13 -14.56 1.24
N GLY A 21 20.02 -14.25 -0.04
CA GLY A 21 19.32 -13.07 -0.51
C GLY A 21 17.84 -13.22 -0.16
N SER A 22 17.38 -12.62 0.95
CA SER A 22 15.97 -12.42 1.17
C SER A 22 15.45 -11.55 0.02
N PRO A 23 14.38 -11.95 -0.69
CA PRO A 23 13.73 -11.03 -1.61
C PRO A 23 13.18 -9.89 -0.76
N LEU A 24 13.79 -8.72 -0.86
CA LEU A 24 13.16 -7.47 -0.46
C LEU A 24 11.89 -7.41 -1.32
N LEU A 25 10.73 -7.67 -0.69
CA LEU A 25 9.46 -7.27 -1.24
C LEU A 25 9.54 -5.74 -1.31
N ALA A 26 9.96 -5.23 -2.46
CA ALA A 26 9.84 -3.83 -2.77
C ALA A 26 8.35 -3.54 -2.68
N ASP A 27 7.97 -2.74 -1.69
CA ASP A 27 6.64 -2.17 -1.59
C ASP A 27 6.52 -1.31 -2.85
N GLU A 28 5.75 -1.78 -3.83
CA GLU A 28 5.63 -1.15 -5.14
C GLU A 28 4.91 0.18 -4.94
N GLU A 29 5.70 1.25 -4.80
CA GLU A 29 5.18 2.58 -4.53
C GLU A 29 4.45 3.08 -5.77
N LEU A 30 3.19 3.52 -5.59
CA LEU A 30 2.38 4.04 -6.68
C LEU A 30 3.04 5.27 -7.31
N SER A 31 3.01 5.36 -8.64
CA SER A 31 3.59 6.49 -9.35
C SER A 31 2.85 7.80 -9.05
N LEU A 32 3.56 8.92 -9.04
CA LEU A 32 2.98 10.23 -8.79
C LEU A 32 1.91 10.58 -9.84
N SER A 33 2.12 10.20 -11.10
CA SER A 33 1.15 10.43 -12.17
C SER A 33 -0.15 9.65 -11.97
N PHE A 34 -0.05 8.44 -11.41
CA PHE A 34 -1.23 7.67 -11.04
C PHE A 34 -1.95 8.31 -9.85
N LEU A 35 -1.23 8.70 -8.81
CA LEU A 35 -1.80 9.34 -7.62
C LEU A 35 -2.52 10.65 -7.96
N ASP A 36 -1.99 11.43 -8.93
CA ASP A 36 -2.65 12.64 -9.43
C ASP A 36 -4.06 12.41 -9.94
N LYS A 37 -4.28 11.28 -10.59
CA LYS A 37 -5.59 10.90 -11.15
C LYS A 37 -6.44 10.15 -10.12
N ASN A 38 -5.81 9.50 -9.16
CA ASN A 38 -6.47 8.63 -8.20
C ASN A 38 -7.46 9.38 -7.30
N ASP A 39 -7.12 10.59 -6.87
CA ASP A 39 -8.00 11.45 -6.08
C ASP A 39 -9.31 11.74 -6.82
N PHE A 40 -9.21 12.00 -8.12
CA PHE A 40 -10.37 12.20 -8.98
C PHE A 40 -11.20 10.91 -9.10
N TYR A 41 -10.57 9.75 -9.23
CA TYR A 41 -11.28 8.47 -9.32
C TYR A 41 -11.99 8.12 -8.02
N LEU A 42 -11.34 8.33 -6.88
CA LEU A 42 -11.93 8.13 -5.56
C LEU A 42 -13.15 9.04 -5.35
N SER A 43 -13.00 10.33 -5.67
CA SER A 43 -14.09 11.30 -5.57
C SER A 43 -15.25 10.97 -6.50
N SER A 44 -14.96 10.57 -7.74
CA SER A 44 -15.96 10.14 -8.73
C SER A 44 -16.70 8.86 -8.31
N ALA A 45 -16.04 7.99 -7.57
CA ALA A 45 -16.64 6.80 -6.98
C ALA A 45 -17.48 7.08 -5.72
N GLY A 46 -17.51 8.34 -5.26
CA GLY A 46 -18.31 8.78 -4.12
C GLY A 46 -17.59 8.71 -2.77
N PHE A 47 -16.27 8.53 -2.74
CA PHE A 47 -15.52 8.68 -1.51
C PHE A 47 -15.56 10.12 -1.01
N LYS A 48 -15.65 10.29 0.30
CA LYS A 48 -15.56 11.57 0.98
C LYS A 48 -14.13 11.84 1.39
N VAL A 49 -13.70 13.07 1.27
CA VAL A 49 -12.34 13.50 1.65
C VAL A 49 -12.39 14.07 3.07
N GLN A 50 -11.60 13.51 3.96
CA GLN A 50 -11.36 14.03 5.30
C GLN A 50 -9.94 14.55 5.38
N LEU A 51 -9.77 15.87 5.44
CA LEU A 51 -8.46 16.49 5.60
C LEU A 51 -7.88 16.17 6.98
N ALA A 52 -6.64 15.69 7.00
CA ALA A 52 -5.95 15.31 8.23
C ALA A 52 -5.23 16.51 8.88
N ASN A 53 -5.97 17.59 9.13
CA ASN A 53 -5.43 18.80 9.71
C ASN A 53 -5.26 18.68 11.24
N GLY A 54 -4.12 19.19 11.74
CA GLY A 54 -3.81 19.24 13.17
C GLY A 54 -3.39 17.88 13.75
N PRO A 55 -3.02 17.85 15.04
CA PRO A 55 -2.38 16.68 15.65
C PRO A 55 -3.24 15.41 15.62
N LYS A 56 -4.56 15.52 15.77
CA LYS A 56 -5.47 14.38 15.71
C LYS A 56 -5.56 13.82 14.29
N GLY A 57 -5.65 14.68 13.28
CA GLY A 57 -5.70 14.29 11.89
C GLY A 57 -4.39 13.63 11.43
N GLU A 58 -3.26 14.22 11.78
CA GLU A 58 -1.94 13.64 11.50
C GLU A 58 -1.79 12.25 12.12
N LYS A 59 -2.19 12.10 13.39
CA LYS A 59 -2.14 10.81 14.08
C LYS A 59 -3.01 9.76 13.39
N ALA A 60 -4.23 10.12 13.01
CA ALA A 60 -5.15 9.24 12.28
C ALA A 60 -4.62 8.87 10.88
N LEU A 61 -4.01 9.82 10.17
CA LEU A 61 -3.40 9.58 8.87
C LEU A 61 -2.25 8.57 8.97
N HIS A 62 -1.40 8.70 9.98
CA HIS A 62 -0.30 7.77 10.25
C HIS A 62 -0.74 6.43 10.83
N ALA A 63 -1.99 6.31 11.26
CA ALA A 63 -2.57 5.03 11.68
C ALA A 63 -2.84 4.09 10.49
N LEU A 64 -2.84 4.60 9.27
CA LEU A 64 -3.12 3.87 8.04
C LEU A 64 -1.85 3.66 7.20
N PRO A 65 -1.73 2.50 6.52
CA PRO A 65 -0.70 2.33 5.51
C PRO A 65 -0.94 3.32 4.35
N PRO A 66 0.10 4.02 3.87
CA PRO A 66 -0.05 4.98 2.80
C PRO A 66 -0.45 4.32 1.48
N HIS A 67 -1.32 4.98 0.72
CA HIS A 67 -1.72 4.61 -0.64
C HIS A 67 -2.27 3.18 -0.78
N ARG A 68 -2.92 2.67 0.27
CA ARG A 68 -3.59 1.36 0.27
C ARG A 68 -4.96 1.44 0.89
N PHE A 69 -5.88 0.61 0.40
CA PHE A 69 -7.19 0.48 1.02
C PHE A 69 -7.13 -0.37 2.28
N VAL A 70 -7.78 0.10 3.33
CA VAL A 70 -7.99 -0.63 4.58
C VAL A 70 -9.48 -0.65 4.89
N ILE A 71 -9.98 -1.80 5.36
CA ILE A 71 -11.35 -1.91 5.88
C ILE A 71 -11.31 -1.66 7.38
N HIS A 72 -11.95 -0.58 7.83
CA HIS A 72 -12.13 -0.24 9.23
C HIS A 72 -13.59 -0.38 9.62
N THR A 73 -13.85 -1.02 10.75
CA THR A 73 -15.21 -1.23 11.27
C THR A 73 -15.33 -0.61 12.65
N ALA A 74 -16.29 0.30 12.81
CA ALA A 74 -16.68 0.89 14.09
C ALA A 74 -18.20 0.91 14.18
N ASN A 75 -18.75 0.70 15.37
CA ASN A 75 -20.20 0.67 15.63
C ASN A 75 -20.99 -0.27 14.69
N GLY A 76 -20.37 -1.36 14.23
CA GLY A 76 -20.99 -2.29 13.29
C GLY A 76 -21.03 -1.82 11.83
N VAL A 77 -20.46 -0.65 11.53
CA VAL A 77 -20.37 -0.08 10.18
C VAL A 77 -18.95 -0.24 9.65
N SER A 78 -18.81 -0.85 8.47
CA SER A 78 -17.51 -0.96 7.79
C SER A 78 -17.32 0.15 6.77
N ARG A 79 -16.14 0.77 6.80
CA ARG A 79 -15.70 1.78 5.84
C ARG A 79 -14.43 1.33 5.14
N TYR A 80 -14.31 1.73 3.88
CA TYR A 80 -13.12 1.56 3.07
C TYR A 80 -12.34 2.86 3.13
N LEU A 81 -11.14 2.81 3.65
CA LEU A 81 -10.29 3.97 3.89
C LEU A 81 -9.07 3.92 2.98
N PHE A 82 -8.69 5.07 2.46
CA PHE A 82 -7.47 5.24 1.67
C PHE A 82 -6.76 6.50 2.15
N ALA A 83 -5.52 6.35 2.63
CA ALA A 83 -4.71 7.46 3.14
C ALA A 83 -3.78 7.98 2.05
N ASP A 84 -3.80 9.29 1.81
CA ASP A 84 -2.82 9.99 0.98
C ASP A 84 -2.05 11.03 1.80
N PRO A 85 -0.91 10.66 2.38
CA PRO A 85 -0.09 11.54 3.19
C PRO A 85 0.80 12.49 2.37
N LYS A 86 0.91 12.28 1.07
CA LYS A 86 1.85 13.03 0.23
C LYS A 86 1.20 14.20 -0.52
N ARG A 87 -0.03 14.03 -0.96
CA ARG A 87 -0.71 15.00 -1.84
C ARG A 87 -1.75 15.82 -1.10
N CYS A 88 -2.86 15.21 -0.72
CA CYS A 88 -3.91 15.94 -0.04
C CYS A 88 -3.74 16.00 1.47
N ILE A 89 -2.84 15.20 2.05
CA ILE A 89 -2.72 15.02 3.51
C ILE A 89 -4.11 14.72 4.07
N CYS A 90 -4.71 13.66 3.55
CA CYS A 90 -6.11 13.35 3.79
C CYS A 90 -6.39 11.85 3.84
N ILE A 91 -7.58 11.51 4.32
CA ILE A 91 -8.13 10.16 4.29
C ILE A 91 -9.41 10.20 3.45
N PHE A 92 -9.47 9.37 2.42
CA PHE A 92 -10.69 9.11 1.69
C PHE A 92 -11.50 8.05 2.43
N VAL A 93 -12.79 8.34 2.65
CA VAL A 93 -13.71 7.47 3.40
C VAL A 93 -14.87 7.08 2.49
N GLY A 94 -15.07 5.79 2.29
CA GLY A 94 -16.14 5.28 1.44
C GLY A 94 -16.84 4.05 1.99
N SER A 95 -18.00 3.75 1.41
CA SER A 95 -18.71 2.51 1.63
C SER A 95 -18.15 1.38 0.76
N LYS A 96 -18.66 0.17 0.95
CA LYS A 96 -18.39 -0.95 0.02
C LYS A 96 -18.82 -0.62 -1.42
N ASP A 97 -19.94 0.07 -1.59
CA ASP A 97 -20.45 0.42 -2.91
C ASP A 97 -19.55 1.45 -3.60
N ASN A 98 -19.03 2.43 -2.83
CA ASN A 98 -18.02 3.35 -3.34
C ASN A 98 -16.75 2.61 -3.80
N TYR A 99 -16.30 1.63 -3.02
CA TYR A 99 -15.15 0.82 -3.40
C TYR A 99 -15.40 -0.01 -4.67
N LEU A 100 -16.58 -0.59 -4.83
CA LEU A 100 -16.95 -1.31 -6.05
C LEU A 100 -17.04 -0.37 -7.27
N SER A 101 -17.59 0.82 -7.10
CA SER A 101 -17.61 1.86 -8.12
C SER A 101 -16.20 2.30 -8.53
N TYR A 102 -15.32 2.50 -7.57
CA TYR A 102 -13.91 2.80 -7.82
C TYR A 102 -13.22 1.68 -8.62
N ARG A 103 -13.42 0.43 -8.25
CA ARG A 103 -12.90 -0.72 -9.02
C ARG A 103 -13.41 -0.73 -10.46
N SER A 104 -14.68 -0.41 -10.66
CA SER A 104 -15.27 -0.30 -12.00
C SER A 104 -14.61 0.80 -12.83
N ILE A 105 -14.34 1.95 -12.23
CA ILE A 105 -13.63 3.05 -12.89
C ILE A 105 -12.23 2.61 -13.31
N LEU A 106 -11.46 1.98 -12.43
CA LEU A 106 -10.10 1.53 -12.74
C LEU A 106 -10.04 0.43 -13.81
N SER A 107 -11.05 -0.42 -13.89
CA SER A 107 -11.11 -1.50 -14.87
C SER A 107 -11.48 -1.01 -16.28
N GLN A 108 -12.06 0.16 -16.38
CA GLN A 108 -12.41 0.79 -17.66
C GLN A 108 -11.29 1.73 -18.07
N PRO A 109 -10.61 1.53 -19.20
CA PRO A 109 -9.68 2.51 -19.72
C PRO A 109 -10.46 3.79 -20.02
N LEU A 110 -10.20 4.84 -19.25
CA LEU A 110 -10.80 6.15 -19.46
C LEU A 110 -10.34 6.67 -20.82
N GLY A 111 -11.24 6.64 -21.81
CA GLY A 111 -11.29 7.43 -23.05
C GLY A 111 -10.01 7.76 -23.82
N ALA A 112 -8.85 7.36 -23.36
CA ALA A 112 -7.60 7.48 -24.06
C ALA A 112 -7.50 6.38 -25.12
N ALA A 113 -6.91 6.71 -26.27
CA ALA A 113 -6.62 5.72 -27.29
C ALA A 113 -5.85 4.53 -26.67
N PRO A 114 -6.12 3.28 -27.12
CA PRO A 114 -5.54 2.08 -26.51
C PRO A 114 -4.01 2.07 -26.39
N ASN A 115 -3.34 2.94 -27.11
CA ASN A 115 -1.87 3.05 -27.14
C ASN A 115 -1.29 4.04 -26.12
N ASP A 116 -2.13 4.87 -25.47
CA ASP A 116 -1.69 5.95 -24.56
C ASP A 116 -1.86 5.59 -23.08
N VAL A 117 -2.32 4.37 -22.78
CA VAL A 117 -2.37 3.88 -21.41
C VAL A 117 -0.95 3.48 -21.02
N GLU A 118 -0.27 4.35 -20.29
CA GLU A 118 1.07 4.10 -19.78
C GLU A 118 1.13 2.75 -19.05
N ALA A 119 2.22 2.02 -19.23
CA ALA A 119 2.44 0.74 -18.56
C ALA A 119 2.28 0.87 -17.02
N ASP A 120 2.71 1.99 -16.48
CA ASP A 120 2.59 2.36 -15.08
C ASP A 120 1.14 2.41 -14.59
N TYR A 121 0.21 2.91 -15.40
CA TYR A 121 -1.21 2.93 -15.04
C TYR A 121 -1.75 1.52 -14.79
N LYS A 122 -1.44 0.58 -15.69
CA LYS A 122 -1.93 -0.81 -15.55
C LYS A 122 -1.39 -1.47 -14.30
N THR A 123 -0.11 -1.30 -14.01
CA THR A 123 0.54 -1.85 -12.81
C THR A 123 -0.07 -1.23 -11.55
N ASN A 124 -0.18 0.10 -11.49
CA ASN A 124 -0.76 0.80 -10.35
C ASN A 124 -2.24 0.44 -10.16
N ALA A 125 -3.03 0.37 -11.23
CA ALA A 125 -4.42 -0.04 -11.16
C ALA A 125 -4.57 -1.48 -10.64
N LEU A 126 -3.72 -2.41 -11.05
CA LEU A 126 -3.73 -3.78 -10.52
C LEU A 126 -3.39 -3.81 -9.04
N THR A 127 -2.42 -3.02 -8.61
CA THR A 127 -2.08 -2.87 -7.17
C THR A 127 -3.28 -2.38 -6.37
N MET A 128 -4.00 -1.38 -6.88
CA MET A 128 -5.20 -0.84 -6.22
C MET A 128 -6.41 -1.77 -6.26
N LEU A 129 -6.48 -2.68 -7.25
CA LEU A 129 -7.56 -3.67 -7.38
C LEU A 129 -7.34 -4.92 -6.52
N ASN A 130 -6.17 -5.06 -5.90
CA ASN A 130 -5.94 -6.10 -4.91
C ASN A 130 -6.93 -5.98 -3.76
N ALA A 131 -7.17 -7.11 -3.07
CA ALA A 131 -8.06 -7.10 -1.92
C ALA A 131 -7.59 -6.07 -0.88
N PRO A 132 -8.50 -5.25 -0.32
CA PRO A 132 -8.12 -4.28 0.70
C PRO A 132 -7.58 -4.97 1.94
N MET A 133 -6.69 -4.27 2.65
CA MET A 133 -6.12 -4.74 3.92
C MET A 133 -7.20 -4.78 5.00
N GLY A 134 -7.09 -5.71 5.94
CA GLY A 134 -8.02 -5.82 7.06
C GLY A 134 -7.73 -4.83 8.18
N GLY A 135 -8.64 -4.73 9.13
CA GLY A 135 -8.48 -3.84 10.30
C GLY A 135 -7.23 -4.11 11.15
N LYS A 136 -6.66 -5.32 11.08
CA LYS A 136 -5.37 -5.66 11.73
C LYS A 136 -4.17 -4.89 11.18
N ASP A 137 -4.30 -4.31 10.00
CA ASP A 137 -3.27 -3.52 9.33
C ASP A 137 -3.34 -2.04 9.70
N ILE A 138 -4.19 -1.68 10.66
CA ILE A 138 -4.31 -0.34 11.24
C ILE A 138 -3.38 -0.24 12.45
N TYR A 139 -2.47 0.73 12.43
CA TYR A 139 -1.46 0.89 13.49
C TYR A 139 -2.02 1.51 14.79
N ASP A 140 -3.02 2.36 14.68
CA ASP A 140 -3.68 3.02 15.83
C ASP A 140 -5.20 3.16 15.56
N PRO A 141 -5.97 2.10 15.80
CA PRO A 141 -7.41 2.09 15.51
C PRO A 141 -8.21 3.06 16.37
N ASP A 142 -7.76 3.36 17.59
CA ASP A 142 -8.47 4.26 18.50
C ASP A 142 -8.41 5.71 17.99
N SER A 143 -7.24 6.19 17.59
CA SER A 143 -7.08 7.53 17.01
C SER A 143 -7.85 7.68 15.70
N LEU A 144 -7.90 6.61 14.89
CA LEU A 144 -8.65 6.58 13.66
C LEU A 144 -10.16 6.66 13.90
N SER A 145 -10.67 5.89 14.86
CA SER A 145 -12.09 5.89 15.25
C SER A 145 -12.53 7.25 15.82
N GLU A 146 -11.69 7.88 16.63
CA GLU A 146 -11.95 9.22 17.17
C GLU A 146 -12.00 10.28 16.06
N PHE A 147 -11.06 10.23 15.11
CA PHE A 147 -10.96 11.23 14.04
C PHE A 147 -12.08 11.09 13.00
N LEU A 148 -12.51 9.87 12.72
CA LEU A 148 -13.52 9.56 11.71
C LEU A 148 -14.92 9.28 12.29
N GLN A 149 -15.19 9.69 13.53
CA GLN A 149 -16.45 9.38 14.23
C GLN A 149 -17.72 9.76 13.43
N ASP A 150 -17.68 10.84 12.65
CA ASP A 150 -18.81 11.34 11.86
C ASP A 150 -19.18 10.42 10.67
N TYR A 151 -18.37 9.43 10.39
CA TYR A 151 -18.58 8.46 9.29
C TYR A 151 -19.19 7.13 9.74
N TYR A 152 -19.35 6.93 11.06
CA TYR A 152 -19.86 5.69 11.66
C TYR A 152 -21.16 5.91 12.50
#